data_f02280722fdd5328f7ab6a6814141be2
#
_entry.id   f02280722fdd5328f7ab6a6814141be2
#
_cell.length_a   1.000
_cell.length_b   1.000
_cell.length_c   1.000
_cell.angle_alpha   90.00
_cell.angle_beta   90.00
_cell.angle_gamma   90.00
#
_symmetry.space_group_name_H-M   'P 1'
#
loop_
_entity.id
_entity.type
_entity.pdbx_description
1 polymer ?
#
loop_
_entity_poly.entity_id
_entity_poly.type
_entity_poly.pdbx_seq_one_letter_code
_entity_poly.pdbx_strand_id
1 'polypeptide(L)'
;FNLMRRIFKYIIIIISVFFSNLTLANENIYYIDMDYIMNNSLAGKSIIKQLADQSKVNSDDFKKTEADLKKEEKKLINQKNVLEKKEFEEKAKLFAKKIENFQQKLQAKQNTFSKKKIEAQKKLVEQITPILADYSQKNKISYILPKQNIIIGKTELDLTNKIITILNDKIKSIKVK
;
A
#
# COMPACT_ATOMS: atom_id res chain seq x y z
N PHE A 1 63.33 -34.84 -24.66
CA PHE A 1 61.97 -35.38 -24.69
C PHE A 1 61.29 -35.28 -23.27
N ASN A 2 61.98 -35.54 -22.18
CA ASN A 2 61.43 -35.48 -20.82
C ASN A 2 61.13 -34.05 -20.31
N LEU A 3 61.89 -33.06 -20.74
CA LEU A 3 61.71 -31.68 -20.33
C LEU A 3 60.38 -31.10 -20.92
N MET A 4 60.12 -31.39 -22.18
CA MET A 4 58.93 -30.93 -22.88
C MET A 4 57.63 -31.52 -22.29
N ARG A 5 57.67 -32.79 -21.86
CA ARG A 5 56.55 -33.46 -21.16
C ARG A 5 56.28 -32.84 -19.77
N ARG A 6 57.35 -32.41 -19.05
CA ARG A 6 57.17 -31.71 -17.76
C ARG A 6 56.56 -30.33 -17.94
N ILE A 7 57.04 -29.55 -18.88
CA ILE A 7 56.50 -28.21 -19.20
C ILE A 7 55.01 -28.33 -19.59
N PHE A 8 54.62 -29.30 -20.41
CA PHE A 8 53.24 -29.51 -20.81
C PHE A 8 52.33 -29.90 -19.65
N LYS A 9 52.80 -30.66 -18.64
CA LYS A 9 52.04 -30.95 -17.44
C LYS A 9 51.80 -29.70 -16.57
N TYR A 10 52.78 -28.81 -16.42
CA TYR A 10 52.61 -27.57 -15.67
C TYR A 10 51.70 -26.57 -16.37
N ILE A 11 51.71 -26.51 -17.70
CA ILE A 11 50.80 -25.70 -18.50
C ILE A 11 49.33 -26.18 -18.29
N ILE A 12 49.09 -27.49 -18.30
CA ILE A 12 47.75 -28.06 -18.08
C ILE A 12 47.26 -27.71 -16.64
N ILE A 13 48.13 -27.79 -15.64
CA ILE A 13 47.77 -27.45 -14.26
C ILE A 13 47.48 -25.96 -14.14
N ILE A 14 48.23 -25.08 -14.78
CA ILE A 14 47.99 -23.63 -14.78
C ILE A 14 46.66 -23.30 -15.49
N ILE A 15 46.37 -23.94 -16.62
CA ILE A 15 45.09 -23.75 -17.32
C ILE A 15 43.92 -24.26 -16.48
N SER A 16 44.04 -25.39 -15.77
CA SER A 16 43.03 -25.94 -14.88
C SER A 16 42.70 -24.99 -13.72
N VAL A 17 43.69 -24.30 -13.14
CA VAL A 17 43.50 -23.32 -12.08
C VAL A 17 42.80 -22.04 -12.57
N PHE A 18 43.06 -21.63 -13.82
CA PHE A 18 42.41 -20.46 -14.41
C PHE A 18 40.92 -20.71 -14.77
N PHE A 19 40.54 -21.95 -15.07
CA PHE A 19 39.14 -22.28 -15.37
C PHE A 19 38.25 -22.51 -14.14
N SER A 20 38.82 -22.59 -12.93
CA SER A 20 38.09 -22.89 -11.69
C SER A 20 37.24 -21.70 -11.16
N ASN A 21 37.31 -20.50 -11.74
CA ASN A 21 36.62 -19.31 -11.24
C ASN A 21 35.50 -18.79 -12.15
N LEU A 22 34.98 -19.59 -13.07
CA LEU A 22 33.72 -19.30 -13.72
C LEU A 22 32.57 -19.61 -12.74
N THR A 23 32.50 -18.90 -11.63
CA THR A 23 31.25 -18.77 -10.88
C THR A 23 30.30 -17.97 -11.77
N LEU A 24 29.39 -18.67 -12.45
CA LEU A 24 28.20 -18.05 -12.98
C LEU A 24 27.54 -17.36 -11.81
N ALA A 25 27.60 -16.04 -11.79
CA ALA A 25 26.82 -15.24 -10.85
C ALA A 25 25.34 -15.54 -11.14
N ASN A 26 24.79 -16.50 -10.41
CA ASN A 26 23.37 -16.79 -10.48
C ASN A 26 22.69 -15.57 -9.82
N GLU A 27 22.24 -14.62 -10.64
CA GLU A 27 21.50 -13.47 -10.13
C GLU A 27 20.20 -13.99 -9.51
N ASN A 28 20.18 -14.01 -8.18
CA ASN A 28 19.02 -14.45 -7.42
C ASN A 28 17.98 -13.32 -7.38
N ILE A 29 16.99 -13.39 -8.29
CA ILE A 29 15.87 -12.47 -8.37
C ILE A 29 14.67 -13.13 -7.71
N TYR A 30 14.12 -12.45 -6.72
CA TYR A 30 12.94 -12.86 -5.97
C TYR A 30 11.81 -11.85 -6.14
N TYR A 31 10.63 -12.16 -5.64
CA TYR A 31 9.51 -11.24 -5.67
C TYR A 31 8.65 -11.32 -4.40
N ILE A 32 7.88 -10.24 -4.18
CA ILE A 32 6.93 -10.13 -3.08
C ILE A 32 5.61 -9.54 -3.59
N ASP A 33 4.51 -9.97 -2.98
CA ASP A 33 3.16 -9.46 -3.19
C ASP A 33 2.82 -8.47 -2.08
N MET A 34 2.96 -7.16 -2.38
CA MET A 34 2.69 -6.09 -1.39
C MET A 34 1.22 -6.03 -1.00
N ASP A 35 0.29 -6.31 -1.92
CA ASP A 35 -1.14 -6.32 -1.62
C ASP A 35 -1.48 -7.50 -0.70
N TYR A 36 -0.89 -8.65 -0.95
CA TYR A 36 -1.05 -9.80 -0.07
C TYR A 36 -0.46 -9.53 1.33
N ILE A 37 0.71 -8.87 1.43
CA ILE A 37 1.30 -8.47 2.71
C ILE A 37 0.39 -7.49 3.45
N MET A 38 -0.16 -6.49 2.77
CA MET A 38 -1.13 -5.53 3.35
C MET A 38 -2.34 -6.25 3.93
N ASN A 39 -2.89 -7.24 3.22
CA ASN A 39 -4.12 -7.93 3.63
C ASN A 39 -3.89 -9.01 4.70
N ASN A 40 -2.68 -9.58 4.80
CA ASN A 40 -2.43 -10.77 5.61
C ASN A 40 -1.46 -10.57 6.78
N SER A 41 -0.62 -9.53 6.78
CA SER A 41 0.23 -9.23 7.94
C SER A 41 -0.57 -8.57 9.08
N LEU A 42 -0.09 -8.69 10.31
CA LEU A 42 -0.68 -8.03 11.47
C LEU A 42 -0.65 -6.50 11.33
N ALA A 43 0.46 -5.96 10.87
CA ALA A 43 0.63 -4.53 10.61
C ALA A 43 -0.34 -4.03 9.54
N GLY A 44 -0.48 -4.75 8.41
CA GLY A 44 -1.40 -4.40 7.34
C GLY A 44 -2.87 -4.48 7.76
N LYS A 45 -3.26 -5.54 8.45
CA LYS A 45 -4.62 -5.68 9.03
C LYS A 45 -4.95 -4.56 10.01
N SER A 46 -3.97 -4.12 10.81
CA SER A 46 -4.13 -2.96 11.71
C SER A 46 -4.43 -1.68 10.92
N ILE A 47 -3.73 -1.44 9.82
CA ILE A 47 -3.97 -0.29 8.92
C ILE A 47 -5.38 -0.38 8.33
N ILE A 48 -5.75 -1.52 7.75
CA ILE A 48 -7.06 -1.72 7.11
C ILE A 48 -8.19 -1.47 8.10
N LYS A 49 -8.07 -2.00 9.33
CA LYS A 49 -9.06 -1.78 10.37
C LYS A 49 -9.23 -0.29 10.70
N GLN A 50 -8.14 0.42 10.94
CA GLN A 50 -8.18 1.86 11.27
C GLN A 50 -8.82 2.68 10.13
N LEU A 51 -8.51 2.36 8.86
CA LEU A 51 -9.13 3.00 7.72
C LEU A 51 -10.62 2.67 7.59
N ALA A 52 -11.02 1.42 7.85
CA ALA A 52 -12.42 1.01 7.85
C ALA A 52 -13.23 1.72 8.94
N ASP A 53 -12.69 1.79 10.17
CA ASP A 53 -13.32 2.50 11.29
C ASP A 53 -13.50 3.99 10.96
N GLN A 54 -12.47 4.64 10.39
CA GLN A 54 -12.55 6.04 9.95
C GLN A 54 -13.58 6.25 8.83
N SER A 55 -13.63 5.33 7.86
CA SER A 55 -14.62 5.37 6.78
C SER A 55 -16.04 5.25 7.30
N LYS A 56 -16.27 4.36 8.27
CA LYS A 56 -17.58 4.18 8.92
C LYS A 56 -18.02 5.46 9.62
N VAL A 57 -17.16 6.05 10.45
CA VAL A 57 -17.46 7.31 11.15
C VAL A 57 -17.82 8.42 10.15
N ASN A 58 -17.03 8.57 9.08
CA ASN A 58 -17.33 9.57 8.05
C ASN A 58 -18.68 9.31 7.37
N SER A 59 -18.99 8.04 7.04
CA SER A 59 -20.25 7.65 6.42
C SER A 59 -21.46 7.94 7.32
N ASP A 60 -21.35 7.64 8.60
CA ASP A 60 -22.43 7.85 9.55
C ASP A 60 -22.71 9.37 9.76
N ASP A 61 -21.67 10.19 9.86
CA ASP A 61 -21.78 11.66 9.92
C ASP A 61 -22.47 12.22 8.66
N PHE A 62 -22.10 11.72 7.46
CA PHE A 62 -22.71 12.18 6.21
C PHE A 62 -24.18 11.78 6.10
N LYS A 63 -24.52 10.54 6.44
CA LYS A 63 -25.92 10.05 6.44
C LYS A 63 -26.80 10.88 7.38
N LYS A 64 -26.28 11.22 8.55
CA LYS A 64 -26.98 12.07 9.51
C LYS A 64 -27.23 13.46 8.93
N THR A 65 -26.20 14.11 8.39
CA THR A 65 -26.31 15.45 7.80
C THR A 65 -27.26 15.43 6.60
N GLU A 66 -27.19 14.41 5.72
CA GLU A 66 -28.11 14.25 4.58
C GLU A 66 -29.56 14.10 5.04
N ALA A 67 -29.81 13.31 6.10
CA ALA A 67 -31.15 13.16 6.66
C ALA A 67 -31.69 14.48 7.23
N ASP A 68 -30.84 15.29 7.89
CA ASP A 68 -31.23 16.58 8.44
C ASP A 68 -31.50 17.59 7.33
N LEU A 69 -30.69 17.62 6.27
CA LEU A 69 -30.94 18.45 5.07
C LEU A 69 -32.24 18.08 4.37
N LYS A 70 -32.55 16.78 4.21
CA LYS A 70 -33.85 16.33 3.66
C LYS A 70 -35.04 16.76 4.49
N LYS A 71 -34.91 16.76 5.84
CA LYS A 71 -35.98 17.26 6.71
C LYS A 71 -36.17 18.78 6.56
N GLU A 72 -35.05 19.53 6.47
CA GLU A 72 -35.08 20.98 6.26
C GLU A 72 -35.69 21.34 4.90
N GLU A 73 -35.33 20.63 3.84
CA GLU A 73 -35.92 20.77 2.50
C GLU A 73 -37.44 20.60 2.53
N LYS A 74 -37.93 19.50 3.15
CA LYS A 74 -39.38 19.26 3.28
C LYS A 74 -40.09 20.38 4.04
N LYS A 75 -39.47 20.90 5.11
CA LYS A 75 -40.03 22.04 5.85
C LYS A 75 -40.12 23.28 4.97
N LEU A 76 -39.06 23.56 4.22
CA LEU A 76 -39.00 24.72 3.32
C LEU A 76 -40.07 24.63 2.22
N ILE A 77 -40.23 23.45 1.60
CA ILE A 77 -41.26 23.20 0.60
C ILE A 77 -42.66 23.47 1.18
N ASN A 78 -42.96 22.95 2.39
CA ASN A 78 -44.26 23.16 3.02
C ASN A 78 -44.52 24.64 3.39
N GLN A 79 -43.48 25.41 3.55
CA GLN A 79 -43.58 26.86 3.88
C GLN A 79 -43.76 27.75 2.62
N LYS A 80 -43.60 27.20 1.40
CA LYS A 80 -43.65 27.96 0.15
C LYS A 80 -44.94 28.78 -0.04
N ASN A 81 -46.08 28.22 0.40
CA ASN A 81 -47.39 28.87 0.24
C ASN A 81 -47.86 29.61 1.51
N VAL A 82 -47.05 29.60 2.56
CA VAL A 82 -47.39 30.19 3.87
C VAL A 82 -46.56 31.45 4.17
N LEU A 83 -45.32 31.46 3.68
CA LEU A 83 -44.42 32.58 3.87
C LEU A 83 -44.60 33.66 2.80
N GLU A 84 -44.24 34.90 3.18
CA GLU A 84 -44.06 35.96 2.19
C GLU A 84 -42.94 35.61 1.20
N LYS A 85 -43.08 36.05 -0.02
CA LYS A 85 -42.15 35.70 -1.14
C LYS A 85 -40.70 36.04 -0.76
N LYS A 86 -40.44 37.19 -0.19
CA LYS A 86 -39.07 37.62 0.19
C LYS A 86 -38.48 36.71 1.26
N GLU A 87 -39.25 36.37 2.28
CA GLU A 87 -38.81 35.48 3.36
C GLU A 87 -38.52 34.07 2.87
N PHE A 88 -39.36 33.57 1.99
CA PHE A 88 -39.10 32.26 1.35
C PHE A 88 -37.82 32.26 0.50
N GLU A 89 -37.58 33.32 -0.30
CA GLU A 89 -36.35 33.44 -1.10
C GLU A 89 -35.09 33.48 -0.23
N GLU A 90 -35.11 34.21 0.88
CA GLU A 90 -33.98 34.24 1.81
C GLU A 90 -33.69 32.86 2.43
N LYS A 91 -34.74 32.15 2.90
CA LYS A 91 -34.61 30.78 3.44
C LYS A 91 -34.11 29.80 2.39
N ALA A 92 -34.61 29.88 1.16
CA ALA A 92 -34.16 29.04 0.05
C ALA A 92 -32.68 29.28 -0.29
N LYS A 93 -32.22 30.53 -0.29
CA LYS A 93 -30.81 30.89 -0.48
C LYS A 93 -29.92 30.35 0.62
N LEU A 94 -30.34 30.45 1.87
CA LEU A 94 -29.61 29.88 3.01
C LEU A 94 -29.51 28.35 2.92
N PHE A 95 -30.61 27.69 2.53
CA PHE A 95 -30.62 26.25 2.33
C PHE A 95 -29.70 25.82 1.19
N ALA A 96 -29.73 26.51 0.04
CA ALA A 96 -28.81 26.26 -1.05
C ALA A 96 -27.33 26.34 -0.63
N LYS A 97 -26.99 27.34 0.18
CA LYS A 97 -25.64 27.47 0.75
C LYS A 97 -25.27 26.32 1.69
N LYS A 98 -26.22 25.76 2.45
CA LYS A 98 -25.98 24.57 3.27
C LYS A 98 -25.67 23.35 2.44
N ILE A 99 -26.40 23.13 1.35
CA ILE A 99 -26.15 22.05 0.38
C ILE A 99 -24.76 22.19 -0.23
N GLU A 100 -24.39 23.38 -0.71
CA GLU A 100 -23.06 23.66 -1.24
C GLU A 100 -21.95 23.33 -0.22
N ASN A 101 -22.08 23.82 1.00
CA ASN A 101 -21.14 23.55 2.07
C ASN A 101 -21.05 22.05 2.41
N PHE A 102 -22.16 21.32 2.35
CA PHE A 102 -22.19 19.88 2.55
C PHE A 102 -21.40 19.15 1.46
N GLN A 103 -21.63 19.50 0.19
CA GLN A 103 -20.92 18.92 -0.95
C GLN A 103 -19.42 19.20 -0.88
N GLN A 104 -19.00 20.42 -0.52
CA GLN A 104 -17.60 20.77 -0.33
C GLN A 104 -16.95 19.96 0.81
N LYS A 105 -17.66 19.79 1.94
CA LYS A 105 -17.18 18.96 3.05
C LYS A 105 -17.03 17.50 2.67
N LEU A 106 -17.99 16.96 1.90
CA LEU A 106 -17.94 15.59 1.39
C LEU A 106 -16.68 15.37 0.55
N GLN A 107 -16.45 16.27 -0.42
CA GLN A 107 -15.28 16.21 -1.31
C GLN A 107 -13.96 16.34 -0.54
N ALA A 108 -13.88 17.28 0.39
CA ALA A 108 -12.70 17.47 1.23
C ALA A 108 -12.39 16.23 2.09
N LYS A 109 -13.42 15.60 2.68
CA LYS A 109 -13.26 14.35 3.46
C LYS A 109 -12.83 13.18 2.60
N GLN A 110 -13.37 13.03 1.40
CA GLN A 110 -12.95 11.98 0.45
C GLN A 110 -11.48 12.15 0.05
N ASN A 111 -11.06 13.38 -0.27
CA ASN A 111 -9.68 13.69 -0.62
C ASN A 111 -8.73 13.39 0.55
N THR A 112 -9.12 13.80 1.77
CA THR A 112 -8.33 13.53 2.99
C THR A 112 -8.20 12.03 3.25
N PHE A 113 -9.29 11.27 3.08
CA PHE A 113 -9.29 9.82 3.27
C PHE A 113 -8.40 9.12 2.24
N SER A 114 -8.44 9.54 0.98
CA SER A 114 -7.57 9.01 -0.08
C SER A 114 -6.09 9.25 0.22
N LYS A 115 -5.75 10.46 0.68
CA LYS A 115 -4.38 10.77 1.12
C LYS A 115 -3.94 9.89 2.28
N LYS A 116 -4.79 9.72 3.30
CA LYS A 116 -4.50 8.83 4.44
C LYS A 116 -4.25 7.38 4.02
N LYS A 117 -5.02 6.88 3.04
CA LYS A 117 -4.81 5.53 2.50
C LYS A 117 -3.42 5.39 1.87
N ILE A 118 -3.01 6.36 1.05
CA ILE A 118 -1.69 6.36 0.41
C ILE A 118 -0.58 6.45 1.47
N GLU A 119 -0.71 7.35 2.45
CA GLU A 119 0.27 7.49 3.53
C GLU A 119 0.39 6.22 4.39
N ALA A 120 -0.72 5.53 4.64
CA ALA A 120 -0.71 4.28 5.38
C ALA A 120 -0.01 3.15 4.61
N GLN A 121 -0.23 3.07 3.29
CA GLN A 121 0.51 2.15 2.42
C GLN A 121 2.01 2.45 2.43
N LYS A 122 2.38 3.74 2.30
CA LYS A 122 3.78 4.19 2.37
C LYS A 122 4.45 3.79 3.68
N LYS A 123 3.76 3.98 4.82
CA LYS A 123 4.27 3.56 6.13
C LYS A 123 4.52 2.05 6.21
N LEU A 124 3.65 1.22 5.63
CA LEU A 124 3.90 -0.21 5.58
C LEU A 124 5.16 -0.54 4.78
N VAL A 125 5.34 0.09 3.61
CA VAL A 125 6.54 -0.07 2.77
C VAL A 125 7.79 0.35 3.53
N GLU A 126 7.77 1.48 4.22
CA GLU A 126 8.88 1.98 5.05
C GLU A 126 9.29 0.98 6.15
N GLN A 127 8.33 0.26 6.74
CA GLN A 127 8.60 -0.77 7.73
C GLN A 127 9.13 -2.08 7.13
N ILE A 128 8.69 -2.42 5.92
CA ILE A 128 9.12 -3.64 5.22
C ILE A 128 10.51 -3.47 4.60
N THR A 129 10.85 -2.29 4.10
CA THR A 129 12.12 -2.03 3.41
C THR A 129 13.36 -2.49 4.20
N PRO A 130 13.54 -2.16 5.48
CA PRO A 130 14.70 -2.63 6.25
C PRO A 130 14.68 -4.16 6.45
N ILE A 131 13.50 -4.79 6.52
CA ILE A 131 13.37 -6.24 6.61
C ILE A 131 13.84 -6.89 5.31
N LEU A 132 13.44 -6.34 4.16
CA LEU A 132 13.87 -6.82 2.85
C LEU A 132 15.38 -6.65 2.67
N ALA A 133 15.94 -5.52 3.07
CA ALA A 133 17.37 -5.25 2.97
C ALA A 133 18.20 -6.26 3.79
N ASP A 134 17.84 -6.47 5.07
CA ASP A 134 18.50 -7.44 5.95
C ASP A 134 18.36 -8.88 5.41
N TYR A 135 17.16 -9.24 4.94
CA TYR A 135 16.92 -10.56 4.38
C TYR A 135 17.72 -10.79 3.07
N SER A 136 17.77 -9.79 2.19
CA SER A 136 18.53 -9.85 0.93
C SER A 136 20.02 -10.00 1.18
N GLN A 137 20.58 -9.24 2.13
CA GLN A 137 21.99 -9.32 2.49
C GLN A 137 22.36 -10.72 3.02
N LYS A 138 21.54 -11.27 3.93
CA LYS A 138 21.77 -12.59 4.53
C LYS A 138 21.68 -13.76 3.54
N ASN A 139 20.81 -13.61 2.52
CA ASN A 139 20.54 -14.67 1.56
C ASN A 139 21.17 -14.42 0.18
N LYS A 140 22.05 -13.42 0.05
CA LYS A 140 22.73 -13.05 -1.21
C LYS A 140 21.76 -12.84 -2.37
N ILE A 141 20.63 -12.16 -2.10
CA ILE A 141 19.61 -11.82 -3.09
C ILE A 141 20.02 -10.54 -3.80
N SER A 142 20.07 -10.57 -5.13
CA SER A 142 20.44 -9.41 -5.94
C SER A 142 19.27 -8.44 -6.08
N TYR A 143 18.05 -8.94 -6.33
CA TYR A 143 16.86 -8.12 -6.54
C TYR A 143 15.62 -8.75 -5.93
N ILE A 144 14.74 -7.90 -5.38
CA ILE A 144 13.37 -8.27 -4.99
C ILE A 144 12.42 -7.37 -5.77
N LEU A 145 11.57 -7.96 -6.60
CA LEU A 145 10.64 -7.26 -7.47
C LEU A 145 9.21 -7.31 -6.90
N PRO A 146 8.38 -6.31 -7.18
CA PRO A 146 6.95 -6.40 -6.92
C PRO A 146 6.31 -7.47 -7.82
N LYS A 147 5.48 -8.34 -7.26
CA LYS A 147 4.79 -9.42 -7.99
C LYS A 147 3.95 -8.91 -9.17
N GLN A 148 3.35 -7.73 -9.02
CA GLN A 148 2.56 -7.09 -10.08
C GLN A 148 3.35 -6.81 -11.37
N ASN A 149 4.69 -6.76 -11.31
CA ASN A 149 5.56 -6.53 -12.45
C ASN A 149 6.07 -7.85 -13.07
N ILE A 150 5.60 -9.01 -12.57
CA ILE A 150 6.06 -10.33 -13.00
C ILE A 150 4.90 -11.05 -13.68
N ILE A 151 5.09 -11.40 -14.96
CA ILE A 151 4.09 -12.15 -15.73
C ILE A 151 4.17 -13.65 -15.40
N ILE A 152 5.38 -14.19 -15.30
CA ILE A 152 5.63 -15.60 -14.97
C ILE A 152 6.81 -15.68 -14.01
N GLY A 153 6.64 -16.37 -12.89
CA GLY A 153 7.69 -16.59 -11.89
C GLY A 153 7.51 -17.94 -11.20
N LYS A 154 8.62 -18.57 -10.82
CA LYS A 154 8.59 -19.79 -10.04
C LYS A 154 8.13 -19.51 -8.62
N THR A 155 7.30 -20.37 -8.03
CA THR A 155 6.74 -20.22 -6.69
C THR A 155 7.81 -20.15 -5.58
N GLU A 156 8.92 -20.87 -5.78
CA GLU A 156 10.04 -20.86 -4.84
C GLU A 156 10.77 -19.50 -4.76
N LEU A 157 10.51 -18.60 -5.72
CA LEU A 157 11.05 -17.25 -5.73
C LEU A 157 10.12 -16.24 -5.03
N ASP A 158 8.95 -16.68 -4.55
CA ASP A 158 7.99 -15.84 -3.81
C ASP A 158 8.38 -15.77 -2.33
N LEU A 159 8.86 -14.62 -1.90
CA LEU A 159 9.22 -14.35 -0.50
C LEU A 159 8.06 -13.83 0.36
N THR A 160 6.89 -13.64 -0.20
CA THR A 160 5.76 -12.95 0.45
C THR A 160 5.47 -13.48 1.84
N ASN A 161 5.25 -14.80 1.97
CA ASN A 161 4.92 -15.41 3.26
C ASN A 161 6.08 -15.35 4.26
N LYS A 162 7.31 -15.47 3.78
CA LYS A 162 8.51 -15.35 4.62
C LYS A 162 8.64 -13.95 5.20
N ILE A 163 8.41 -12.94 4.38
CA ILE A 163 8.45 -11.53 4.81
C ILE A 163 7.29 -11.23 5.78
N ILE A 164 6.08 -11.76 5.54
CA ILE A 164 4.96 -11.64 6.49
C ILE A 164 5.33 -12.19 7.86
N THR A 165 5.95 -13.36 7.92
CA THR A 165 6.37 -13.96 9.20
C THR A 165 7.33 -13.03 9.94
N ILE A 166 8.39 -12.55 9.27
CA ILE A 166 9.38 -11.64 9.88
C ILE A 166 8.75 -10.31 10.30
N LEU A 167 7.85 -9.77 9.46
CA LEU A 167 7.14 -8.53 9.76
C LEU A 167 6.25 -8.68 11.00
N ASN A 168 5.49 -9.77 11.10
CA ASN A 168 4.59 -10.04 12.22
C ASN A 168 5.35 -10.23 13.56
N ASP A 169 6.56 -10.76 13.51
CA ASP A 169 7.41 -10.89 14.69
C ASP A 169 7.92 -9.53 15.18
N LYS A 170 8.23 -8.62 14.26
CA LYS A 170 8.80 -7.31 14.58
C LYS A 170 7.74 -6.23 14.80
N ILE A 171 6.64 -6.24 14.04
CA ILE A 171 5.66 -5.13 13.99
C ILE A 171 4.24 -5.70 13.94
N LYS A 172 3.50 -5.49 15.02
CA LYS A 172 2.11 -5.96 15.13
C LYS A 172 1.08 -4.93 14.68
N SER A 173 1.42 -3.65 14.74
CA SER A 173 0.50 -2.57 14.35
C SER A 173 1.25 -1.34 13.86
N ILE A 174 0.62 -0.59 12.95
CA ILE A 174 1.08 0.70 12.46
C ILE A 174 -0.05 1.71 12.66
N LYS A 175 0.26 2.86 13.29
CA LYS A 175 -0.74 3.94 13.48
C LYS A 175 -0.90 4.76 12.20
N VAL A 176 -2.14 4.87 11.75
CA VAL A 176 -2.58 5.78 10.68
C VAL A 176 -2.97 7.10 11.33
N LYS A 177 -2.24 8.18 11.01
CA LYS A 177 -2.56 9.54 11.51
C LYS A 177 -3.65 10.20 10.70
#